data_e977c20a88ecac03cebeafcd51934bf3
#
_entry.id   e977c20a88ecac03cebeafcd51934bf3
#
_cell.length_a   1.000
_cell.length_b   1.000
_cell.length_c   1.000
_cell.angle_alpha   90.00
_cell.angle_beta   90.00
_cell.angle_gamma   90.00
#
_symmetry.space_group_name_H-M   'P 1'
#
loop_
_entity.id
_entity.type
_entity.pdbx_description
1 polymer ?
#
loop_
_entity_poly.entity_id
_entity_poly.type
_entity_poly.pdbx_seq_one_letter_code
_entity_poly.pdbx_strand_id
1 'polypeptide(L)'
;MTGAAGGVGTFLRRELYEYSLRLTDLKSVDALRDNEDFVTCDITDLGAVSEAVAGCDGIIHLGGISEESSWDDILNGNIIGCRNVYEAARSAGVKRVIFASSNHAVGFYRRDQTIDVDVASRPDTRYGVSKVFGEAMGALYAYKYGVGSLAIRIGNVDDRPADIRRLAIWISPRDL
;
A
#
# COMPACT_ATOMS: atom_id res chain seq x y z
N MET A 1 7.16 -6.14 -3.89
CA MET A 1 6.14 -5.06 -4.00
C MET A 1 4.84 -5.68 -4.46
N THR A 2 3.76 -5.55 -3.68
CA THR A 2 2.41 -6.00 -4.07
C THR A 2 1.68 -4.86 -4.79
N GLY A 3 0.70 -5.19 -5.66
CA GLY A 3 0.00 -4.18 -6.46
C GLY A 3 0.88 -3.54 -7.53
N ALA A 4 1.86 -4.29 -8.03
CA ALA A 4 2.91 -3.79 -8.91
C ALA A 4 2.41 -3.35 -10.30
N ALA A 5 1.29 -3.91 -10.77
CA ALA A 5 0.66 -3.54 -12.05
C ALA A 5 -0.25 -2.30 -11.93
N GLY A 6 -0.48 -1.79 -10.71
CA GLY A 6 -1.23 -0.55 -10.48
C GLY A 6 -0.44 0.71 -10.83
N GLY A 7 -1.12 1.87 -10.88
CA GLY A 7 -0.50 3.15 -11.23
C GLY A 7 0.69 3.51 -10.34
N VAL A 8 0.53 3.47 -9.00
CA VAL A 8 1.62 3.75 -8.05
C VAL A 8 2.76 2.73 -8.20
N GLY A 9 2.45 1.43 -8.38
CA GLY A 9 3.45 0.40 -8.61
C GLY A 9 4.29 0.66 -9.85
N THR A 10 3.64 1.06 -10.94
CA THR A 10 4.31 1.43 -12.19
C THR A 10 5.24 2.63 -12.02
N PHE A 11 4.84 3.64 -11.25
CA PHE A 11 5.69 4.78 -10.94
C PHE A 11 6.89 4.37 -10.09
N LEU A 12 6.67 3.65 -8.99
CA LEU A 12 7.74 3.24 -8.08
C LEU A 12 8.77 2.32 -8.73
N ARG A 13 8.36 1.46 -9.67
CA ARG A 13 9.32 0.64 -10.44
C ARG A 13 10.36 1.48 -11.15
N ARG A 14 10.01 2.68 -11.64
CA ARG A 14 10.95 3.57 -12.34
C ARG A 14 11.96 4.19 -11.38
N GLU A 15 11.54 4.51 -10.17
CA GLU A 15 12.36 5.20 -9.18
C GLU A 15 13.24 4.23 -8.36
N LEU A 16 12.77 2.98 -8.16
CA LEU A 16 13.44 1.96 -7.35
C LEU A 16 14.38 1.06 -8.18
N TYR A 17 15.03 1.61 -9.20
CA TYR A 17 15.89 0.85 -10.12
C TYR A 17 17.17 0.29 -9.48
N GLU A 18 17.60 0.81 -8.33
CA GLU A 18 18.76 0.34 -7.58
C GLU A 18 18.46 -0.88 -6.71
N TYR A 19 17.19 -1.25 -6.53
CA TYR A 19 16.77 -2.37 -5.70
C TYR A 19 16.42 -3.59 -6.53
N SER A 20 16.69 -4.79 -6.00
CA SER A 20 16.11 -6.02 -6.54
C SER A 20 14.66 -6.11 -6.11
N LEU A 21 13.74 -6.16 -7.07
CA LEU A 21 12.31 -6.11 -6.82
C LEU A 21 11.64 -7.42 -7.20
N ARG A 22 10.99 -8.06 -6.24
CA ARG A 22 9.95 -9.04 -6.53
C ARG A 22 8.61 -8.31 -6.65
N LEU A 23 8.05 -8.33 -7.84
CA LEU A 23 6.79 -7.70 -8.19
C LEU A 23 5.67 -8.71 -8.08
N THR A 24 4.56 -8.34 -7.42
CA THR A 24 3.40 -9.22 -7.34
C THR A 24 2.11 -8.48 -7.63
N ASP A 25 1.23 -9.12 -8.39
CA ASP A 25 -0.09 -8.64 -8.74
C ASP A 25 -0.93 -9.81 -9.27
N LEU A 26 -2.24 -9.60 -9.48
CA LEU A 26 -3.11 -10.51 -10.22
C LEU A 26 -2.86 -10.42 -11.73
N LYS A 27 -2.41 -9.27 -12.21
CA LYS A 27 -2.06 -9.01 -13.61
C LYS A 27 -0.55 -8.94 -13.77
N SER A 28 -0.05 -9.51 -14.86
CA SER A 28 1.37 -9.39 -15.20
C SER A 28 1.75 -7.92 -15.40
N VAL A 29 3.01 -7.63 -15.13
CA VAL A 29 3.62 -6.34 -15.48
C VAL A 29 4.37 -6.47 -16.81
N ASP A 30 4.41 -5.39 -17.57
CA ASP A 30 5.15 -5.36 -18.82
C ASP A 30 6.66 -5.22 -18.57
N ALA A 31 7.46 -5.79 -19.49
CA ALA A 31 8.91 -5.64 -19.57
C ALA A 31 9.63 -5.62 -18.22
N LEU A 32 9.91 -6.80 -17.67
CA LEU A 32 10.76 -6.93 -16.48
C LEU A 32 12.18 -6.46 -16.78
N ARG A 33 12.79 -5.77 -15.83
CA ARG A 33 14.21 -5.41 -15.83
C ARG A 33 15.04 -6.56 -15.26
N ASP A 34 16.34 -6.51 -15.46
CA ASP A 34 17.27 -7.56 -14.99
C ASP A 34 17.25 -7.75 -13.47
N ASN A 35 16.89 -6.70 -12.73
CA ASN A 35 16.76 -6.69 -11.27
C ASN A 35 15.32 -6.91 -10.78
N GLU A 36 14.42 -7.36 -11.63
CA GLU A 36 13.01 -7.64 -11.31
C GLU A 36 12.64 -9.07 -11.57
N ASP A 37 11.88 -9.66 -10.67
CA ASP A 37 11.12 -10.89 -10.90
C ASP A 37 9.62 -10.62 -10.68
N PHE A 38 8.76 -11.43 -11.29
CA PHE A 38 7.31 -11.31 -11.16
C PHE A 38 6.69 -12.63 -10.72
N VAL A 39 5.84 -12.57 -9.70
CA VAL A 39 5.06 -13.70 -9.20
C VAL A 39 3.59 -13.30 -9.18
N THR A 40 2.74 -14.04 -9.86
CA THR A 40 1.28 -13.86 -9.73
C THR A 40 0.87 -14.19 -8.31
N CYS A 41 0.22 -13.24 -7.63
CA CYS A 41 -0.16 -13.42 -6.23
C CYS A 41 -1.49 -12.72 -5.95
N ASP A 42 -2.46 -13.50 -5.51
CA ASP A 42 -3.68 -12.98 -4.88
C ASP A 42 -3.39 -12.73 -3.40
N ILE A 43 -3.44 -11.48 -2.98
CA ILE A 43 -3.18 -11.12 -1.58
C ILE A 43 -4.23 -11.68 -0.61
N THR A 44 -5.37 -12.13 -1.09
CA THR A 44 -6.39 -12.78 -0.27
C THR A 44 -6.02 -14.23 0.09
N ASP A 45 -5.06 -14.84 -0.62
CA ASP A 45 -4.50 -16.15 -0.33
C ASP A 45 -3.19 -16.00 0.49
N LEU A 46 -3.24 -16.38 1.76
CA LEU A 46 -2.09 -16.33 2.65
C LEU A 46 -0.93 -17.22 2.18
N GLY A 47 -1.22 -18.36 1.54
CA GLY A 47 -0.20 -19.26 1.00
C GLY A 47 0.58 -18.58 -0.13
N ALA A 48 -0.13 -18.01 -1.11
CA ALA A 48 0.47 -17.28 -2.22
C ALA A 48 1.30 -16.09 -1.73
N VAL A 49 0.79 -15.33 -0.75
CA VAL A 49 1.55 -14.21 -0.16
C VAL A 49 2.80 -14.71 0.56
N SER A 50 2.72 -15.82 1.31
CA SER A 50 3.86 -16.36 2.03
C SER A 50 4.99 -16.82 1.08
N GLU A 51 4.64 -17.42 -0.05
CA GLU A 51 5.59 -17.77 -1.11
C GLU A 51 6.21 -16.52 -1.74
N ALA A 52 5.38 -15.52 -2.03
CA ALA A 52 5.83 -14.29 -2.68
C ALA A 52 6.79 -13.46 -1.80
N VAL A 53 6.63 -13.47 -0.47
CA VAL A 53 7.50 -12.69 0.44
C VAL A 53 8.74 -13.45 0.92
N ALA A 54 8.86 -14.76 0.62
CA ALA A 54 9.99 -15.56 1.06
C ALA A 54 11.32 -14.98 0.54
N GLY A 55 12.26 -14.75 1.45
CA GLY A 55 13.59 -14.20 1.13
C GLY A 55 13.61 -12.70 0.82
N CYS A 56 12.51 -11.97 1.05
CA CYS A 56 12.50 -10.52 0.91
C CYS A 56 12.96 -9.83 2.21
N ASP A 57 13.71 -8.73 2.09
CA ASP A 57 14.15 -7.92 3.22
C ASP A 57 13.06 -6.95 3.71
N GLY A 58 12.23 -6.48 2.80
CA GLY A 58 11.14 -5.55 3.04
C GLY A 58 9.97 -5.72 2.08
N ILE A 59 8.82 -5.16 2.43
CA ILE A 59 7.62 -5.21 1.59
C ILE A 59 7.13 -3.78 1.36
N ILE A 60 6.84 -3.45 0.11
CA ILE A 60 6.02 -2.30 -0.28
C ILE A 60 4.63 -2.84 -0.62
N HIS A 61 3.66 -2.52 0.23
CA HIS A 61 2.30 -3.05 0.10
C HIS A 61 1.37 -1.99 -0.52
N LEU A 62 1.16 -2.11 -1.83
CA LEU A 62 0.24 -1.28 -2.62
C LEU A 62 -1.04 -2.05 -3.01
N GLY A 63 -1.02 -3.38 -2.88
CA GLY A 63 -2.11 -4.26 -3.32
C GLY A 63 -3.42 -3.98 -2.60
N GLY A 64 -4.52 -4.14 -3.32
CA GLY A 64 -5.87 -3.93 -2.85
C GLY A 64 -6.66 -3.01 -3.79
N ILE A 65 -7.91 -2.77 -3.44
CA ILE A 65 -8.81 -1.86 -4.15
C ILE A 65 -8.44 -0.44 -3.75
N SER A 66 -8.26 0.44 -4.73
CA SER A 66 -7.74 1.81 -4.54
C SER A 66 -8.81 2.90 -4.53
N GLU A 67 -10.08 2.51 -4.57
CA GLU A 67 -11.23 3.41 -4.61
C GLU A 67 -12.40 2.89 -3.77
N GLU A 68 -13.47 3.66 -3.65
CA GLU A 68 -14.68 3.22 -2.96
C GLU A 68 -15.32 2.04 -3.69
N SER A 69 -15.65 0.99 -2.96
CA SER A 69 -16.27 -0.24 -3.48
C SER A 69 -17.27 -0.84 -2.47
N SER A 70 -17.82 -2.00 -2.79
CA SER A 70 -18.71 -2.74 -1.88
C SER A 70 -17.96 -3.15 -0.61
N TRP A 71 -18.71 -3.44 0.48
CA TRP A 71 -18.08 -3.96 1.70
C TRP A 71 -17.39 -5.30 1.47
N ASP A 72 -17.97 -6.17 0.64
CA ASP A 72 -17.40 -7.49 0.37
C ASP A 72 -16.05 -7.37 -0.35
N ASP A 73 -15.96 -6.48 -1.34
CA ASP A 73 -14.72 -6.23 -2.06
C ASP A 73 -13.64 -5.66 -1.13
N ILE A 74 -14.00 -4.62 -0.34
CA ILE A 74 -13.08 -3.99 0.61
C ILE A 74 -12.64 -4.97 1.70
N LEU A 75 -13.55 -5.78 2.23
CA LEU A 75 -13.22 -6.80 3.22
C LEU A 75 -12.21 -7.79 2.65
N ASN A 76 -12.46 -8.34 1.47
CA ASN A 76 -11.59 -9.34 0.88
C ASN A 76 -10.26 -8.72 0.41
N GLY A 77 -10.31 -7.73 -0.47
CA GLY A 77 -9.11 -7.16 -1.08
C GLY A 77 -8.24 -6.39 -0.11
N ASN A 78 -8.84 -5.56 0.76
CA ASN A 78 -8.07 -4.62 1.57
C ASN A 78 -7.86 -5.11 3.01
N ILE A 79 -8.88 -5.67 3.67
CA ILE A 79 -8.75 -6.09 5.08
C ILE A 79 -8.04 -7.45 5.17
N ILE A 80 -8.57 -8.48 4.48
CA ILE A 80 -7.96 -9.82 4.49
C ILE A 80 -6.60 -9.79 3.80
N GLY A 81 -6.50 -9.12 2.64
CA GLY A 81 -5.24 -8.98 1.93
C GLY A 81 -4.16 -8.30 2.78
N CYS A 82 -4.47 -7.18 3.41
CA CYS A 82 -3.53 -6.49 4.31
C CYS A 82 -3.11 -7.37 5.49
N ARG A 83 -4.06 -8.05 6.16
CA ARG A 83 -3.75 -9.02 7.23
C ARG A 83 -2.78 -10.08 6.74
N ASN A 84 -3.02 -10.67 5.57
CA ASN A 84 -2.18 -11.73 5.02
C ASN A 84 -0.75 -11.24 4.75
N VAL A 85 -0.59 -10.03 4.22
CA VAL A 85 0.74 -9.43 3.98
C VAL A 85 1.51 -9.26 5.30
N TYR A 86 0.88 -8.75 6.35
CA TYR A 86 1.55 -8.60 7.65
C TYR A 86 1.86 -9.94 8.31
N GLU A 87 0.96 -10.94 8.24
CA GLU A 87 1.23 -12.29 8.76
C GLU A 87 2.36 -12.99 8.02
N ALA A 88 2.38 -12.89 6.69
CA ALA A 88 3.44 -13.44 5.87
C ALA A 88 4.78 -12.74 6.17
N ALA A 89 4.79 -11.41 6.29
CA ALA A 89 5.97 -10.64 6.67
C ALA A 89 6.56 -11.13 8.00
N ARG A 90 5.71 -11.27 9.03
CA ARG A 90 6.10 -11.77 10.35
C ARG A 90 6.69 -13.19 10.25
N SER A 91 6.00 -14.08 9.55
CA SER A 91 6.41 -15.50 9.44
C SER A 91 7.69 -15.69 8.65
N ALA A 92 7.92 -14.89 7.62
CA ALA A 92 9.14 -14.90 6.81
C ALA A 92 10.31 -14.13 7.44
N GLY A 93 10.10 -13.46 8.58
CA GLY A 93 11.13 -12.66 9.25
C GLY A 93 11.46 -11.34 8.55
N VAL A 94 10.57 -10.86 7.67
CA VAL A 94 10.69 -9.55 7.02
C VAL A 94 10.71 -8.45 8.07
N LYS A 95 11.63 -7.51 7.94
CA LYS A 95 11.88 -6.50 8.97
C LYS A 95 11.06 -5.22 8.80
N ARG A 96 10.57 -4.96 7.60
CA ARG A 96 9.89 -3.68 7.30
C ARG A 96 8.78 -3.84 6.28
N VAL A 97 7.65 -3.19 6.56
CA VAL A 97 6.53 -3.03 5.62
C VAL A 97 6.27 -1.54 5.43
N ILE A 98 6.30 -1.09 4.18
CA ILE A 98 5.81 0.23 3.78
C ILE A 98 4.39 0.01 3.26
N PHE A 99 3.42 0.61 3.94
CA PHE A 99 2.01 0.45 3.63
C PHE A 99 1.45 1.69 2.93
N ALA A 100 0.88 1.51 1.75
CA ALA A 100 0.15 2.57 1.05
C ALA A 100 -1.18 2.84 1.75
N SER A 101 -1.18 3.76 2.71
CA SER A 101 -2.39 4.36 3.26
C SER A 101 -2.92 5.43 2.31
N SER A 102 -3.86 6.26 2.74
CA SER A 102 -4.52 7.25 1.90
C SER A 102 -4.95 8.47 2.69
N ASN A 103 -5.05 9.62 2.01
CA ASN A 103 -5.74 10.80 2.54
C ASN A 103 -7.20 10.50 2.94
N HIS A 104 -7.83 9.46 2.39
CA HIS A 104 -9.16 8.98 2.80
C HIS A 104 -9.21 8.44 4.25
N ALA A 105 -8.06 8.12 4.86
CA ALA A 105 -8.01 7.78 6.29
C ALA A 105 -8.37 8.97 7.20
N VAL A 106 -8.27 10.20 6.69
CA VAL A 106 -8.54 11.47 7.36
C VAL A 106 -9.48 12.37 6.56
N GLY A 107 -10.24 11.82 5.61
CA GLY A 107 -11.02 12.55 4.61
C GLY A 107 -12.15 13.43 5.16
N PHE A 108 -12.66 13.18 6.39
CA PHE A 108 -13.67 14.02 7.03
C PHE A 108 -13.12 15.24 7.79
N TYR A 109 -11.80 15.48 7.74
CA TYR A 109 -11.30 16.77 8.21
C TYR A 109 -11.71 17.90 7.25
N ARG A 110 -12.03 19.06 7.81
CA ARG A 110 -12.46 20.22 7.01
C ARG A 110 -11.26 20.75 6.21
N ARG A 111 -11.52 21.28 5.03
CA ARG A 111 -10.49 21.81 4.10
C ARG A 111 -9.80 23.08 4.63
N ASP A 112 -10.42 23.77 5.58
CA ASP A 112 -9.88 24.96 6.24
C ASP A 112 -9.03 24.64 7.48
N GLN A 113 -8.84 23.33 7.79
CA GLN A 113 -8.01 22.87 8.89
C GLN A 113 -6.67 22.35 8.36
N THR A 114 -5.59 22.85 8.92
CA THR A 114 -4.28 22.22 8.78
C THR A 114 -4.21 21.04 9.75
N ILE A 115 -3.89 19.87 9.25
CA ILE A 115 -3.76 18.64 10.05
C ILE A 115 -2.33 18.12 9.95
N ASP A 116 -1.88 17.45 11.00
CA ASP A 116 -0.58 16.77 11.06
C ASP A 116 -0.77 15.24 11.05
N VAL A 117 0.31 14.50 11.10
CA VAL A 117 0.32 13.03 11.06
C VAL A 117 -0.36 12.40 12.28
N ASP A 118 -0.33 13.06 13.43
CA ASP A 118 -0.85 12.56 14.72
C ASP A 118 -2.35 12.77 14.95
N VAL A 119 -3.08 13.24 13.91
CA VAL A 119 -4.52 13.43 14.06
C VAL A 119 -5.28 12.11 14.14
N ALA A 120 -6.39 12.11 14.85
CA ALA A 120 -7.29 10.96 14.90
C ALA A 120 -7.81 10.62 13.50
N SER A 121 -7.92 9.34 13.18
CA SER A 121 -8.49 8.90 11.90
C SER A 121 -9.96 9.33 11.78
N ARG A 122 -10.34 9.86 10.61
CA ARG A 122 -11.70 10.24 10.23
C ARG A 122 -11.96 9.83 8.78
N PRO A 123 -12.09 8.52 8.52
CA PRO A 123 -12.24 8.00 7.16
C PRO A 123 -13.59 8.41 6.57
N ASP A 124 -13.59 8.81 5.30
CA ASP A 124 -14.77 9.29 4.59
C ASP A 124 -15.39 8.25 3.61
N THR A 125 -14.78 7.07 3.53
CA THR A 125 -15.17 5.99 2.63
C THR A 125 -14.90 4.63 3.28
N ARG A 126 -15.52 3.53 2.78
CA ARG A 126 -15.16 2.15 3.17
C ARG A 126 -13.70 1.85 2.85
N TYR A 127 -13.25 2.36 1.70
CA TYR A 127 -11.84 2.34 1.33
C TYR A 127 -10.98 3.04 2.39
N GLY A 128 -11.34 4.25 2.83
CA GLY A 128 -10.66 4.97 3.91
C GLY A 128 -10.63 4.17 5.22
N VAL A 129 -11.73 3.50 5.59
CA VAL A 129 -11.77 2.59 6.76
C VAL A 129 -10.74 1.48 6.62
N SER A 130 -10.61 0.87 5.44
CA SER A 130 -9.61 -0.17 5.21
C SER A 130 -8.17 0.33 5.34
N LYS A 131 -7.92 1.59 4.99
CA LYS A 131 -6.59 2.21 5.16
C LYS A 131 -6.28 2.47 6.63
N VAL A 132 -7.26 2.92 7.42
CA VAL A 132 -7.12 3.00 8.89
C VAL A 132 -6.85 1.63 9.51
N PHE A 133 -7.53 0.58 9.05
CA PHE A 133 -7.22 -0.78 9.47
C PHE A 133 -5.76 -1.15 9.19
N GLY A 134 -5.24 -0.86 8.01
CA GLY A 134 -3.84 -1.12 7.64
C GLY A 134 -2.84 -0.34 8.50
N GLU A 135 -3.12 0.92 8.85
CA GLU A 135 -2.31 1.70 9.80
C GLU A 135 -2.28 1.04 11.19
N ALA A 136 -3.44 0.58 11.68
CA ALA A 136 -3.54 -0.12 12.97
C ALA A 136 -2.82 -1.48 12.94
N MET A 137 -2.90 -2.23 11.82
CA MET A 137 -2.13 -3.45 11.62
C MET A 137 -0.62 -3.18 11.68
N GLY A 138 -0.16 -2.13 11.00
CA GLY A 138 1.24 -1.72 11.05
C GLY A 138 1.71 -1.46 12.48
N ALA A 139 0.94 -0.73 13.26
CA ALA A 139 1.24 -0.47 14.67
C ALA A 139 1.29 -1.77 15.50
N LEU A 140 0.29 -2.65 15.34
CA LEU A 140 0.25 -3.94 16.03
C LEU A 140 1.51 -4.77 15.74
N TYR A 141 1.88 -4.88 14.47
CA TYR A 141 3.02 -5.72 14.07
C TYR A 141 4.36 -5.11 14.46
N ALA A 142 4.47 -3.80 14.48
CA ALA A 142 5.66 -3.11 14.97
C ALA A 142 5.86 -3.32 16.48
N TYR A 143 4.84 -3.05 17.29
CA TYR A 143 4.95 -3.12 18.75
C TYR A 143 5.00 -4.56 19.28
N LYS A 144 4.24 -5.46 18.69
CA LYS A 144 4.12 -6.83 19.20
C LYS A 144 5.14 -7.80 18.62
N TYR A 145 5.49 -7.64 17.36
CA TYR A 145 6.28 -8.61 16.60
C TYR A 145 7.61 -8.06 16.06
N GLY A 146 7.87 -6.77 16.22
CA GLY A 146 9.10 -6.14 15.75
C GLY A 146 9.21 -5.99 14.23
N VAL A 147 8.09 -6.08 13.51
CA VAL A 147 8.01 -5.78 12.07
C VAL A 147 7.80 -4.28 11.92
N GLY A 148 8.86 -3.53 11.64
CA GLY A 148 8.77 -2.08 11.46
C GLY A 148 7.77 -1.74 10.36
N SER A 149 6.90 -0.77 10.60
CA SER A 149 5.88 -0.36 9.63
C SER A 149 5.85 1.14 9.45
N LEU A 150 5.82 1.58 8.17
CA LEU A 150 5.60 2.96 7.78
C LEU A 150 4.34 3.03 6.94
N ALA A 151 3.32 3.76 7.40
CA ALA A 151 2.12 4.02 6.63
C ALA A 151 2.21 5.41 5.98
N ILE A 152 2.07 5.47 4.66
CA ILE A 152 2.10 6.71 3.89
C ILE A 152 0.68 7.04 3.47
N ARG A 153 0.10 8.13 3.98
CA ARG A 153 -1.22 8.64 3.57
C ARG A 153 -1.10 9.35 2.24
N ILE A 154 -1.12 8.57 1.17
CA ILE A 154 -0.95 9.05 -0.19
C ILE A 154 -2.18 9.84 -0.62
N GLY A 155 -1.94 10.99 -1.25
CA GLY A 155 -2.96 11.78 -1.92
C GLY A 155 -3.15 11.36 -3.37
N ASN A 156 -3.17 12.32 -4.28
CA ASN A 156 -3.29 12.07 -5.71
C ASN A 156 -1.89 12.03 -6.36
N VAL A 157 -1.45 10.84 -6.74
CA VAL A 157 -0.16 10.65 -7.44
C VAL A 157 -0.39 10.75 -8.94
N ASP A 158 0.23 11.72 -9.58
CA ASP A 158 0.17 11.90 -11.03
C ASP A 158 1.32 12.80 -11.49
N ASP A 159 1.69 12.77 -12.76
CA ASP A 159 2.69 13.69 -13.33
C ASP A 159 2.23 15.14 -13.23
N ARG A 160 0.92 15.40 -13.27
CA ARG A 160 0.30 16.73 -13.10
C ARG A 160 -1.04 16.60 -12.38
N PRO A 161 -1.40 17.59 -11.52
CA PRO A 161 -2.73 17.61 -10.93
C PRO A 161 -3.78 17.82 -12.02
N ALA A 162 -4.82 16.98 -12.05
CA ALA A 162 -5.86 17.03 -13.06
C ALA A 162 -6.77 18.28 -12.94
N ASP A 163 -6.88 18.83 -11.74
CA ASP A 163 -7.69 20.01 -11.43
C ASP A 163 -7.19 20.71 -10.16
N ILE A 164 -7.74 21.91 -9.89
CA ILE A 164 -7.36 22.74 -8.73
C ILE A 164 -7.69 22.06 -7.38
N ARG A 165 -8.70 21.19 -7.34
CA ARG A 165 -9.08 20.44 -6.13
C ARG A 165 -8.02 19.41 -5.80
N ARG A 166 -7.50 18.71 -6.84
CA ARG A 166 -6.48 17.68 -6.68
C ARG A 166 -5.12 18.25 -6.36
N LEU A 167 -4.85 19.51 -6.74
CA LEU A 167 -3.61 20.19 -6.41
C LEU A 167 -3.32 20.20 -4.89
N ALA A 168 -4.37 20.31 -4.04
CA ALA A 168 -4.20 20.34 -2.59
C ALA A 168 -3.70 19.04 -1.96
N ILE A 169 -3.82 17.93 -2.68
CA ILE A 169 -3.43 16.58 -2.24
C ILE A 169 -2.52 15.89 -3.27
N TRP A 170 -2.00 16.65 -4.24
CA TRP A 170 -1.16 16.12 -5.29
C TRP A 170 0.27 15.88 -4.79
N ILE A 171 0.83 14.78 -5.24
CA ILE A 171 2.25 14.45 -5.10
C ILE A 171 2.76 13.94 -6.45
N SER A 172 3.93 14.38 -6.84
CA SER A 172 4.55 13.84 -8.07
C SER A 172 5.02 12.40 -7.84
N PRO A 173 5.08 11.56 -8.90
CA PRO A 173 5.63 10.20 -8.77
C PRO A 173 7.06 10.15 -8.23
N ARG A 174 7.85 11.21 -8.48
CA ARG A 174 9.23 11.33 -8.00
C ARG A 174 9.32 11.61 -6.50
N ASP A 175 8.33 12.30 -5.94
CA ASP A 175 8.34 12.74 -4.53
C ASP A 175 7.67 11.70 -3.62
N LEU A 176 7.03 10.68 -4.18
CA LEU A 176 6.46 9.56 -3.45
C LEU A 176 7.53 8.54 -3.08
#